data_f4b619e628cc2de46f4a8bf21a18abc2
#
_entry.id   f4b619e628cc2de46f4a8bf21a18abc2
#
_cell.length_a   1.000
_cell.length_b   1.000
_cell.length_c   1.000
_cell.angle_alpha   90.00
_cell.angle_beta   90.00
_cell.angle_gamma   90.00
#
_symmetry.space_group_name_H-M   'P 1'
#
loop_
_entity.id
_entity.type
_entity.pdbx_description
1 polymer ?
#
loop_
_entity_poly.entity_id
_entity_poly.type
_entity_poly.pdbx_seq_one_letter_code
_entity_poly.pdbx_strand_id
1 'polypeptide(L)'
;MTETARMYGGSLYDLAAEEGLDERILGELEGVTALLNGDAEYLHLLSIPSIPKKERCALLDEAFRGQVHLYVLNFMKLLCEKGALRELPGCARAYRLRYNEAYGILEATAVSAVPLTAEQTARLHEKLEKVTGKHIDLKTKVEPAVLGGIRLDIEGTELDGTVRNRLAGLRSSIAAATL
;
A
#
# COMPACT_ATOMS: atom_id res chain seq x y z
N MET A 1 2.89 -10.42 -1.54
CA MET A 1 1.87 -10.28 -2.61
C MET A 1 1.91 -11.53 -3.46
N THR A 2 0.77 -12.19 -3.63
CA THR A 2 0.62 -13.42 -4.44
C THR A 2 0.62 -13.10 -5.93
N GLU A 3 0.90 -14.10 -6.77
CA GLU A 3 0.82 -13.96 -8.23
C GLU A 3 -0.64 -13.65 -8.67
N THR A 4 -1.60 -14.31 -8.04
CA THR A 4 -3.03 -14.07 -8.24
C THR A 4 -3.40 -12.60 -7.98
N ALA A 5 -2.97 -12.04 -6.84
CA ALA A 5 -3.23 -10.65 -6.50
C ALA A 5 -2.62 -9.67 -7.52
N ARG A 6 -1.40 -9.97 -8.00
CA ARG A 6 -0.73 -9.15 -9.02
C ARG A 6 -1.49 -9.17 -10.34
N MET A 7 -1.91 -10.35 -10.79
CA MET A 7 -2.65 -10.52 -12.03
C MET A 7 -4.01 -9.80 -11.99
N TYR A 8 -4.82 -10.07 -10.96
CA TYR A 8 -6.16 -9.46 -10.86
C TYR A 8 -6.11 -7.95 -10.62
N GLY A 9 -5.23 -7.48 -9.72
CA GLY A 9 -5.08 -6.04 -9.45
C GLY A 9 -4.53 -5.29 -10.67
N GLY A 10 -3.57 -5.87 -11.39
CA GLY A 10 -3.05 -5.31 -12.64
C GLY A 10 -4.11 -5.23 -13.75
N SER A 11 -4.88 -6.31 -13.96
CA SER A 11 -5.95 -6.31 -14.97
C SER A 11 -7.06 -5.30 -14.65
N LEU A 12 -7.40 -5.11 -13.36
CA LEU A 12 -8.36 -4.08 -12.97
C LEU A 12 -7.82 -2.67 -13.26
N TYR A 13 -6.52 -2.44 -13.02
CA TYR A 13 -5.88 -1.18 -13.37
C TYR A 13 -5.93 -0.91 -14.87
N ASP A 14 -5.53 -1.89 -15.69
CA ASP A 14 -5.51 -1.75 -17.15
C ASP A 14 -6.91 -1.39 -17.68
N LEU A 15 -7.97 -2.06 -17.18
CA LEU A 15 -9.36 -1.76 -17.52
C LEU A 15 -9.78 -0.34 -17.08
N ALA A 16 -9.42 0.06 -15.85
CA ALA A 16 -9.78 1.37 -15.33
C ALA A 16 -9.05 2.51 -16.06
N ALA A 17 -7.79 2.29 -16.44
CA ALA A 17 -6.98 3.25 -17.18
C ALA A 17 -7.50 3.48 -18.61
N GLU A 18 -7.98 2.43 -19.30
CA GLU A 18 -8.63 2.56 -20.61
C GLU A 18 -9.86 3.48 -20.58
N GLU A 19 -10.59 3.48 -19.46
CA GLU A 19 -11.79 4.30 -19.27
C GLU A 19 -11.51 5.66 -18.58
N GLY A 20 -10.26 5.93 -18.19
CA GLY A 20 -9.89 7.15 -17.44
C GLY A 20 -10.48 7.22 -16.04
N LEU A 21 -10.70 6.08 -15.41
CA LEU A 21 -11.29 5.93 -14.08
C LEU A 21 -10.29 5.44 -13.02
N ASP A 22 -9.02 5.37 -13.37
CA ASP A 22 -7.95 4.77 -12.58
C ASP A 22 -7.78 5.38 -11.18
N GLU A 23 -7.81 6.70 -11.04
CA GLU A 23 -7.75 7.38 -9.73
C GLU A 23 -8.99 7.07 -8.88
N ARG A 24 -10.18 7.16 -9.48
CA ARG A 24 -11.44 6.87 -8.79
C ARG A 24 -11.50 5.43 -8.28
N ILE A 25 -11.19 4.47 -9.16
CA ILE A 25 -11.20 3.04 -8.82
C ILE A 25 -10.16 2.74 -7.73
N LEU A 26 -8.98 3.37 -7.77
CA LEU A 26 -7.97 3.25 -6.71
C LEU A 26 -8.54 3.65 -5.35
N GLY A 27 -9.14 4.85 -5.25
CA GLY A 27 -9.69 5.34 -3.99
C GLY A 27 -10.82 4.45 -3.45
N GLU A 28 -11.73 4.01 -4.34
CA GLU A 28 -12.84 3.13 -3.96
C GLU A 28 -12.34 1.73 -3.55
N LEU A 29 -11.37 1.17 -4.26
CA LEU A 29 -10.77 -0.14 -3.94
C LEU A 29 -10.06 -0.14 -2.59
N GLU A 30 -9.36 0.94 -2.26
CA GLU A 30 -8.71 1.11 -0.96
C GLU A 30 -9.73 1.30 0.16
N GLY A 31 -10.75 2.12 -0.06
CA GLY A 31 -11.84 2.31 0.89
C GLY A 31 -12.53 0.99 1.24
N VAL A 32 -12.91 0.21 0.23
CA VAL A 32 -13.50 -1.12 0.42
C VAL A 32 -12.55 -2.07 1.13
N THR A 33 -11.27 -2.05 0.75
CA THR A 33 -10.25 -2.90 1.39
C THR A 33 -10.10 -2.56 2.87
N ALA A 34 -10.09 -1.27 3.22
CA ALA A 34 -10.03 -0.83 4.61
C ALA A 34 -11.28 -1.24 5.40
N LEU A 35 -12.48 -1.10 4.82
CA LEU A 35 -13.74 -1.53 5.44
C LEU A 35 -13.75 -3.03 5.72
N LEU A 36 -13.41 -3.85 4.72
CA LEU A 36 -13.40 -5.31 4.88
C LEU A 36 -12.31 -5.80 5.83
N ASN A 37 -11.17 -5.14 5.91
CA ASN A 37 -10.14 -5.44 6.91
C ASN A 37 -10.57 -5.05 8.33
N GLY A 38 -11.42 -4.03 8.48
CA GLY A 38 -11.99 -3.61 9.75
C GLY A 38 -13.11 -4.54 10.26
N ASP A 39 -13.73 -5.32 9.38
CA ASP A 39 -14.81 -6.25 9.68
C ASP A 39 -14.44 -7.69 9.31
N ALA A 40 -13.71 -8.33 10.22
CA ALA A 40 -13.25 -9.71 10.05
C ALA A 40 -14.41 -10.72 10.00
N GLU A 41 -15.53 -10.41 10.66
CA GLU A 41 -16.73 -11.28 10.68
C GLU A 41 -17.40 -11.30 9.32
N TYR A 42 -17.56 -10.12 8.70
CA TYR A 42 -18.13 -10.01 7.36
C TYR A 42 -17.23 -10.68 6.31
N LEU A 43 -15.92 -10.47 6.37
CA LEU A 43 -14.98 -11.14 5.49
C LEU A 43 -14.99 -12.67 5.68
N HIS A 44 -15.14 -13.13 6.93
CA HIS A 44 -15.31 -14.56 7.24
C HIS A 44 -16.58 -15.10 6.62
N LEU A 45 -17.73 -14.43 6.82
CA LEU A 45 -19.03 -14.79 6.24
C LEU A 45 -18.94 -15.00 4.73
N LEU A 46 -18.33 -14.05 4.01
CA LEU A 46 -18.12 -14.12 2.56
C LEU A 46 -17.16 -15.23 2.12
N SER A 47 -16.40 -15.79 3.06
CA SER A 47 -15.41 -16.85 2.81
C SER A 47 -15.91 -18.24 3.16
N ILE A 48 -17.10 -18.38 3.77
CA ILE A 48 -17.66 -19.67 4.23
C ILE A 48 -18.04 -20.53 3.02
N PRO A 49 -17.45 -21.74 2.85
CA PRO A 49 -17.73 -22.58 1.68
C PRO A 49 -19.15 -23.13 1.62
N SER A 50 -19.84 -23.26 2.76
CA SER A 50 -21.21 -23.77 2.86
C SER A 50 -22.27 -22.79 2.35
N ILE A 51 -21.94 -21.49 2.26
CA ILE A 51 -22.85 -20.48 1.69
C ILE A 51 -22.69 -20.49 0.17
N PRO A 52 -23.78 -20.65 -0.60
CA PRO A 52 -23.74 -20.62 -2.07
C PRO A 52 -23.09 -19.34 -2.60
N LYS A 53 -22.30 -19.45 -3.66
CA LYS A 53 -21.60 -18.29 -4.27
C LYS A 53 -22.57 -17.16 -4.63
N LYS A 54 -23.77 -17.49 -5.12
CA LYS A 54 -24.79 -16.50 -5.47
C LYS A 54 -25.26 -15.68 -4.27
N GLU A 55 -25.44 -16.31 -3.11
CA GLU A 55 -25.83 -15.63 -1.89
C GLU A 55 -24.72 -14.72 -1.38
N ARG A 56 -23.47 -15.17 -1.41
CA ARG A 56 -22.31 -14.33 -1.04
C ARG A 56 -22.15 -13.11 -1.97
N CYS A 57 -22.38 -13.29 -3.27
CA CYS A 57 -22.38 -12.17 -4.22
C CYS A 57 -23.58 -11.21 -3.98
N ALA A 58 -24.74 -11.73 -3.57
CA ALA A 58 -25.90 -10.90 -3.23
C ALA A 58 -25.63 -10.03 -1.97
N LEU A 59 -24.93 -10.55 -0.98
CA LEU A 59 -24.49 -9.77 0.19
C LEU A 59 -23.56 -8.61 -0.21
N LEU A 60 -22.65 -8.84 -1.16
CA LEU A 60 -21.80 -7.76 -1.71
C LEU A 60 -22.64 -6.73 -2.47
N ASP A 61 -23.64 -7.16 -3.24
CA ASP A 61 -24.55 -6.24 -3.91
C ASP A 61 -25.35 -5.39 -2.92
N GLU A 62 -25.85 -5.99 -1.86
CA GLU A 62 -26.63 -5.28 -0.83
C GLU A 62 -25.77 -4.24 -0.10
N ALA A 63 -24.53 -4.60 0.24
CA ALA A 63 -23.64 -3.72 0.98
C ALA A 63 -23.05 -2.57 0.14
N PHE A 64 -22.71 -2.82 -1.13
CA PHE A 64 -21.89 -1.87 -1.91
C PHE A 64 -22.55 -1.32 -3.18
N ARG A 65 -23.72 -1.82 -3.58
CA ARG A 65 -24.42 -1.31 -4.77
C ARG A 65 -24.77 0.16 -4.61
N GLY A 66 -24.31 0.98 -5.56
CA GLY A 66 -24.52 2.44 -5.55
C GLY A 66 -23.57 3.20 -4.64
N GLN A 67 -22.72 2.53 -3.86
CA GLN A 67 -21.69 3.16 -3.03
C GLN A 67 -20.32 3.16 -3.72
N VAL A 68 -20.07 2.17 -4.58
CA VAL A 68 -18.83 2.04 -5.34
C VAL A 68 -19.13 1.90 -6.82
N HIS A 69 -18.13 2.16 -7.65
CA HIS A 69 -18.23 1.97 -9.10
C HIS A 69 -18.47 0.50 -9.44
N LEU A 70 -19.18 0.28 -10.53
CA LEU A 70 -19.58 -1.08 -10.96
C LEU A 70 -18.35 -2.01 -11.17
N TYR A 71 -17.21 -1.47 -11.59
CA TYR A 71 -15.98 -2.24 -11.76
C TYR A 71 -15.46 -2.78 -10.43
N VAL A 72 -15.47 -1.99 -9.37
CA VAL A 72 -15.05 -2.43 -8.03
C VAL A 72 -16.01 -3.50 -7.50
N LEU A 73 -17.32 -3.28 -7.64
CA LEU A 73 -18.32 -4.25 -7.20
C LEU A 73 -18.20 -5.58 -7.94
N ASN A 74 -18.09 -5.55 -9.26
CA ASN A 74 -17.92 -6.75 -10.08
C ASN A 74 -16.59 -7.46 -9.79
N PHE A 75 -15.54 -6.69 -9.52
CA PHE A 75 -14.24 -7.22 -9.13
C PHE A 75 -14.32 -7.99 -7.79
N MET A 76 -14.98 -7.42 -6.78
CA MET A 76 -15.21 -8.11 -5.51
C MET A 76 -16.02 -9.40 -5.68
N LYS A 77 -17.08 -9.35 -6.51
CA LYS A 77 -17.87 -10.56 -6.83
C LYS A 77 -17.03 -11.63 -7.51
N LEU A 78 -16.20 -11.24 -8.47
CA LEU A 78 -15.28 -12.16 -9.15
C LEU A 78 -14.34 -12.84 -8.14
N LEU A 79 -13.73 -12.07 -7.23
CA LEU A 79 -12.88 -12.63 -6.18
C LEU A 79 -13.68 -13.55 -5.23
N CYS A 80 -14.91 -13.19 -4.90
CA CYS A 80 -15.79 -13.99 -4.07
C CYS A 80 -16.15 -15.34 -4.75
N GLU A 81 -16.49 -15.34 -6.02
CA GLU A 81 -16.78 -16.54 -6.82
C GLU A 81 -15.57 -17.47 -6.94
N LYS A 82 -14.37 -16.90 -7.05
CA LYS A 82 -13.10 -17.63 -7.09
C LYS A 82 -12.61 -18.08 -5.72
N GLY A 83 -13.27 -17.67 -4.63
CA GLY A 83 -12.81 -17.93 -3.26
C GLY A 83 -11.54 -17.20 -2.88
N ALA A 84 -11.22 -16.12 -3.60
CA ALA A 84 -10.00 -15.34 -3.47
C ALA A 84 -10.23 -13.95 -2.83
N LEU A 85 -11.35 -13.73 -2.14
CA LEU A 85 -11.68 -12.42 -1.57
C LEU A 85 -10.63 -11.95 -0.54
N ARG A 86 -9.96 -12.89 0.14
CA ARG A 86 -8.84 -12.59 1.05
C ARG A 86 -7.61 -11.98 0.36
N GLU A 87 -7.53 -12.11 -0.96
CA GLU A 87 -6.48 -11.50 -1.77
C GLU A 87 -6.77 -10.03 -2.13
N LEU A 88 -7.95 -9.51 -1.77
CA LEU A 88 -8.34 -8.13 -2.08
C LEU A 88 -7.30 -7.08 -1.64
N PRO A 89 -6.70 -7.15 -0.43
CA PRO A 89 -5.64 -6.21 -0.04
C PRO A 89 -4.40 -6.31 -0.94
N GLY A 90 -4.06 -7.53 -1.36
CA GLY A 90 -2.98 -7.76 -2.32
C GLY A 90 -3.28 -7.20 -3.71
N CYS A 91 -4.54 -7.33 -4.16
CA CYS A 91 -5.00 -6.77 -5.43
C CYS A 91 -4.98 -5.24 -5.41
N ALA A 92 -5.45 -4.62 -4.32
CA ALA A 92 -5.41 -3.17 -4.15
C ALA A 92 -3.96 -2.64 -4.17
N ARG A 93 -3.04 -3.36 -3.52
CA ARG A 93 -1.62 -3.02 -3.58
C ARG A 93 -1.03 -3.18 -4.99
N ALA A 94 -1.39 -4.23 -5.73
CA ALA A 94 -0.94 -4.41 -7.10
C ALA A 94 -1.46 -3.31 -8.04
N TYR A 95 -2.72 -2.92 -7.85
CA TYR A 95 -3.34 -1.80 -8.56
C TYR A 95 -2.59 -0.50 -8.29
N ARG A 96 -2.35 -0.16 -7.02
CA ARG A 96 -1.61 1.04 -6.62
C ARG A 96 -0.19 1.07 -7.19
N LEU A 97 0.52 -0.05 -7.21
CA LEU A 97 1.85 -0.11 -7.82
C LEU A 97 1.83 0.24 -9.31
N ARG A 98 0.85 -0.27 -10.06
CA ARG A 98 0.67 0.06 -11.48
C ARG A 98 0.30 1.54 -11.69
N TYR A 99 -0.60 2.06 -10.85
CA TYR A 99 -0.97 3.47 -10.84
C TYR A 99 0.25 4.37 -10.58
N ASN A 100 1.01 4.07 -9.53
CA ASN A 100 2.21 4.82 -9.17
C ASN A 100 3.26 4.78 -10.29
N GLU A 101 3.47 3.62 -10.93
CA GLU A 101 4.38 3.47 -12.06
C GLU A 101 3.95 4.35 -13.25
N ALA A 102 2.67 4.35 -13.59
CA ALA A 102 2.13 5.12 -14.72
C ALA A 102 2.21 6.64 -14.49
N TYR A 103 2.00 7.09 -13.24
CA TYR A 103 2.02 8.51 -12.90
C TYR A 103 3.37 9.00 -12.36
N GLY A 104 4.39 8.14 -12.32
CA GLY A 104 5.71 8.50 -11.82
C GLY A 104 5.70 8.86 -10.33
N ILE A 105 4.82 8.25 -9.54
CA ILE A 105 4.71 8.44 -8.10
C ILE A 105 5.63 7.45 -7.39
N LEU A 106 6.36 7.91 -6.39
CA LEU A 106 7.24 7.10 -5.56
C LEU A 106 6.77 7.14 -4.10
N GLU A 107 6.38 6.00 -3.56
CA GLU A 107 6.03 5.91 -2.15
C GLU A 107 7.29 5.90 -1.28
N ALA A 108 7.37 6.82 -0.33
CA ALA A 108 8.45 6.89 0.64
C ALA A 108 7.89 6.94 2.06
N THR A 109 8.47 6.15 2.96
CA THR A 109 8.13 6.22 4.39
C THR A 109 9.33 6.73 5.17
N ALA A 110 9.17 7.88 5.84
CA ALA A 110 10.17 8.42 6.75
C ALA A 110 9.87 7.97 8.17
N VAL A 111 10.77 7.20 8.75
CA VAL A 111 10.69 6.73 10.15
C VAL A 111 11.65 7.54 11.01
N SER A 112 11.15 8.16 12.07
CA SER A 112 11.93 9.00 12.98
C SER A 112 11.61 8.69 14.44
N ALA A 113 12.52 9.04 15.36
CA ALA A 113 12.34 8.84 16.81
C ALA A 113 11.24 9.73 17.40
N VAL A 114 11.05 10.91 16.83
CA VAL A 114 10.06 11.94 17.25
C VAL A 114 9.28 12.41 16.02
N PRO A 115 8.07 12.95 16.18
CA PRO A 115 7.31 13.49 15.06
C PRO A 115 8.12 14.56 14.30
N LEU A 116 8.15 14.46 12.99
CA LEU A 116 8.75 15.49 12.13
C LEU A 116 7.86 16.74 12.13
N THR A 117 8.47 17.91 12.16
CA THR A 117 7.72 19.16 11.96
C THR A 117 7.25 19.29 10.50
N ALA A 118 6.23 20.11 10.26
CA ALA A 118 5.76 20.38 8.90
C ALA A 118 6.88 20.88 7.99
N GLU A 119 7.76 21.74 8.51
CA GLU A 119 8.92 22.26 7.77
C GLU A 119 9.94 21.17 7.42
N GLN A 120 10.23 20.26 8.36
CA GLN A 120 11.14 19.13 8.13
C GLN A 120 10.57 18.17 7.09
N THR A 121 9.26 17.88 7.17
CA THR A 121 8.57 17.03 6.21
C THR A 121 8.60 17.65 4.80
N ALA A 122 8.31 18.95 4.67
CA ALA A 122 8.35 19.65 3.41
C ALA A 122 9.77 19.67 2.80
N ARG A 123 10.80 19.94 3.59
CA ARG A 123 12.20 19.89 3.12
C ARG A 123 12.63 18.50 2.70
N LEU A 124 12.18 17.46 3.41
CA LEU A 124 12.48 16.08 3.06
C LEU A 124 11.81 15.70 1.74
N HIS A 125 10.53 16.03 1.57
CA HIS A 125 9.76 15.84 0.36
C HIS A 125 10.45 16.49 -0.85
N GLU A 126 10.78 17.78 -0.77
CA GLU A 126 11.46 18.52 -1.83
C GLU A 126 12.82 17.91 -2.22
N LYS A 127 13.60 17.45 -1.22
CA LYS A 127 14.87 16.79 -1.49
C LYS A 127 14.69 15.44 -2.19
N LEU A 128 13.69 14.66 -1.78
CA LEU A 128 13.40 13.37 -2.42
C LEU A 128 12.95 13.57 -3.87
N GLU A 129 12.06 14.53 -4.14
CA GLU A 129 11.66 14.85 -5.51
C GLU A 129 12.83 15.30 -6.40
N LYS A 130 13.71 16.15 -5.87
CA LYS A 130 14.92 16.59 -6.60
C LYS A 130 15.88 15.45 -6.93
N VAL A 131 16.03 14.49 -6.03
CA VAL A 131 16.96 13.36 -6.22
C VAL A 131 16.37 12.30 -7.13
N THR A 132 15.07 12.03 -7.00
CA THR A 132 14.41 10.95 -7.75
C THR A 132 13.84 11.39 -9.10
N GLY A 133 13.52 12.68 -9.23
CA GLY A 133 12.81 13.22 -10.40
C GLY A 133 11.36 12.76 -10.52
N LYS A 134 10.81 12.16 -9.46
CA LYS A 134 9.44 11.62 -9.40
C LYS A 134 8.62 12.38 -8.36
N HIS A 135 7.29 12.29 -8.46
CA HIS A 135 6.40 12.76 -7.41
C HIS A 135 6.50 11.84 -6.18
N ILE A 136 6.61 12.42 -5.00
CA ILE A 136 6.81 11.66 -3.76
C ILE A 136 5.53 11.62 -2.93
N ASP A 137 4.98 10.41 -2.69
CA ASP A 137 3.97 10.19 -1.63
C ASP A 137 4.71 9.87 -0.32
N LEU A 138 4.93 10.91 0.51
CA LEU A 138 5.72 10.81 1.74
C LEU A 138 4.83 10.52 2.93
N LYS A 139 4.96 9.34 3.52
CA LYS A 139 4.36 8.95 4.80
C LYS A 139 5.37 9.10 5.93
N THR A 140 4.93 9.57 7.09
CA THR A 140 5.78 9.70 8.27
C THR A 140 5.34 8.71 9.34
N LYS A 141 6.30 8.01 9.96
CA LYS A 141 6.06 7.07 11.06
C LYS A 141 6.99 7.43 12.23
N VAL A 142 6.44 7.44 13.43
CA VAL A 142 7.24 7.62 14.64
C VAL A 142 7.56 6.25 15.26
N GLU A 143 8.84 5.97 15.44
CA GLU A 143 9.34 4.75 16.05
C GLU A 143 10.43 5.10 17.07
N PRO A 144 10.12 5.09 18.38
CA PRO A 144 11.06 5.50 19.43
C PRO A 144 12.35 4.64 19.50
N ALA A 145 12.33 3.43 18.90
CA ALA A 145 13.50 2.57 18.81
C ALA A 145 14.60 3.13 17.89
N VAL A 146 14.27 4.11 17.05
CA VAL A 146 15.22 4.86 16.23
C VAL A 146 15.91 5.87 17.14
N LEU A 147 17.19 5.64 17.47
CA LEU A 147 17.98 6.49 18.40
C LEU A 147 18.34 7.89 17.87
N GLY A 148 17.57 8.42 16.93
CA GLY A 148 17.77 9.71 16.28
C GLY A 148 18.19 9.59 14.81
N GLY A 149 17.95 10.64 14.04
CA GLY A 149 18.05 10.62 12.58
C GLY A 149 16.75 10.16 11.92
N ILE A 150 16.81 9.92 10.61
CA ILE A 150 15.67 9.50 9.80
C ILE A 150 16.08 8.23 9.02
N ARG A 151 15.24 7.23 9.08
CA ARG A 151 15.28 6.05 8.20
C ARG A 151 14.25 6.27 7.11
N LEU A 152 14.66 6.09 5.87
CA LEU A 152 13.78 6.18 4.71
C LEU A 152 13.58 4.79 4.12
N ASP A 153 12.35 4.42 3.93
CA ASP A 153 11.96 3.24 3.16
C ASP A 153 11.33 3.72 1.85
N ILE A 154 11.96 3.39 0.74
CA ILE A 154 11.52 3.77 -0.61
C ILE A 154 11.32 2.48 -1.41
N GLU A 155 10.08 2.14 -1.71
CA GLU A 155 9.71 0.91 -2.45
C GLU A 155 10.36 -0.37 -1.90
N GLY A 156 10.54 -0.46 -0.57
CA GLY A 156 11.18 -1.59 0.09
C GLY A 156 12.71 -1.53 0.11
N THR A 157 13.32 -0.45 -0.38
CA THR A 157 14.74 -0.15 -0.21
C THR A 157 14.92 0.74 1.01
N GLU A 158 15.59 0.23 2.02
CA GLU A 158 15.83 0.93 3.28
C GLU A 158 17.12 1.75 3.21
N LEU A 159 16.99 3.07 3.36
CA LEU A 159 18.09 4.01 3.50
C LEU A 159 18.19 4.45 4.96
N ASP A 160 19.08 3.87 5.71
CA ASP A 160 19.25 4.12 7.14
C ASP A 160 20.28 5.24 7.41
N GLY A 161 19.76 6.46 7.57
CA GLY A 161 20.53 7.63 8.00
C GLY A 161 20.56 7.85 9.52
N THR A 162 20.20 6.85 10.32
CA THR A 162 20.11 6.99 11.78
C THR A 162 21.49 7.09 12.45
N VAL A 163 21.51 7.74 13.63
CA VAL A 163 22.70 7.80 14.48
C VAL A 163 23.15 6.41 14.89
N ARG A 164 22.21 5.48 15.08
CA ARG A 164 22.49 4.07 15.39
C ARG A 164 23.35 3.42 14.32
N ASN A 165 23.01 3.59 13.04
CA ASN A 165 23.77 3.02 11.93
C ASN A 165 25.14 3.67 11.77
N ARG A 166 25.25 4.99 11.99
CA ARG A 166 26.53 5.71 12.00
C ARG A 166 27.45 5.22 13.11
N LEU A 167 26.92 5.00 14.33
CA LEU A 167 27.69 4.45 15.44
C LEU A 167 28.11 3.00 15.20
N ALA A 168 27.27 2.18 14.59
CA ALA A 168 27.61 0.81 14.21
C ALA A 168 28.76 0.79 13.17
N GLY A 169 28.69 1.67 12.17
CA GLY A 169 29.76 1.85 11.18
C GLY A 169 31.09 2.30 11.80
N LEU A 170 31.05 3.26 12.72
CA LEU A 170 32.27 3.69 13.44
C LEU A 170 32.85 2.56 14.29
N ARG A 171 32.01 1.80 15.00
CA ARG A 171 32.46 0.67 15.81
C ARG A 171 33.15 -0.42 14.96
N SER A 172 32.59 -0.73 13.78
CA SER A 172 33.18 -1.68 12.87
C SER A 172 34.52 -1.20 12.28
N SER A 173 34.62 0.11 11.97
CA SER A 173 35.84 0.74 11.47
C SER A 173 36.96 0.74 12.53
N ILE A 174 36.61 1.02 13.80
CA ILE A 174 37.56 0.97 14.92
C ILE A 174 38.04 -0.49 15.15
N ALA A 175 37.10 -1.45 15.13
CA ALA A 175 37.45 -2.87 15.30
C ALA A 175 38.34 -3.39 14.15
N ALA A 176 38.16 -2.90 12.93
CA ALA A 176 38.99 -3.25 11.79
C ALA A 176 40.38 -2.58 11.80
N ALA A 177 40.53 -1.44 12.48
CA ALA A 177 41.82 -0.73 12.61
C ALA A 177 42.65 -1.20 13.80
N THR A 178 42.12 -2.07 14.65
CA THR A 178 42.80 -2.58 15.87
C THR A 178 43.37 -4.00 15.67
N LEU A 179 43.29 -4.54 14.47
CA LEU A 179 43.92 -5.79 14.00
C LEU A 179 45.09 -5.49 13.06
#